data_2e533cf750708d3fccc105ac29a5aecb
#
_entry.id   2e533cf750708d3fccc105ac29a5aecb
#
_cell.length_a   1.000
_cell.length_b   1.000
_cell.length_c   1.000
_cell.angle_alpha   90.00
_cell.angle_beta   90.00
_cell.angle_gamma   90.00
#
_symmetry.space_group_name_H-M   'P 1'
#
loop_
_entity.id
_entity.type
_entity.pdbx_description
1 polymer ?
#
loop_
_entity_poly.entity_id
_entity_poly.type
_entity_poly.pdbx_seq_one_letter_code
_entity_poly.pdbx_strand_id
1 'polypeptide(L)'
;MIRIFLTGYMGAGKTTLGKAFARELNIPFIDLDWYIEERFHKSIRELFIERGEASFRELERTMLHEVAEFENVIISTGGGTPCFFDNMEYMNDNGQTVFLDVHPDVLFRRLRVATQQRPILQGKTDEELRAFIIEALEKRAPHYGCLLY
;
A
#
# COMPACT_ATOMS: atom_id res chain seq x y z
N MET A 1 0.00 13.21 -19.44
CA MET A 1 0.72 12.80 -18.21
C MET A 1 -0.05 11.65 -17.55
N ILE A 2 0.66 10.60 -17.18
CA ILE A 2 0.07 9.43 -16.52
C ILE A 2 0.58 9.38 -15.09
N ARG A 3 -0.32 9.36 -14.11
CA ARG A 3 0.03 9.13 -12.71
C ARG A 3 -1.03 8.21 -12.11
N ILE A 4 -0.58 7.02 -11.71
CA ILE A 4 -1.47 5.97 -11.20
C ILE A 4 -1.04 5.61 -9.79
N PHE A 5 -1.99 5.64 -8.85
CA PHE A 5 -1.79 5.17 -7.50
C PHE A 5 -2.44 3.80 -7.35
N LEU A 6 -1.64 2.79 -7.00
CA LEU A 6 -2.14 1.46 -6.71
C LEU A 6 -2.29 1.31 -5.21
N THR A 7 -3.45 0.88 -4.77
CA THR A 7 -3.71 0.64 -3.36
C THR A 7 -4.43 -0.71 -3.17
N GLY A 8 -4.46 -1.19 -1.97
CA GLY A 8 -5.03 -2.49 -1.62
C GLY A 8 -4.31 -3.08 -0.43
N TYR A 9 -4.86 -4.17 0.11
CA TYR A 9 -4.28 -4.84 1.26
C TYR A 9 -2.98 -5.57 0.87
N MET A 10 -2.12 -5.86 1.85
CA MET A 10 -0.90 -6.63 1.58
C MET A 10 -1.28 -7.99 0.97
N GLY A 11 -0.49 -8.45 0.00
CA GLY A 11 -0.78 -9.70 -0.72
C GLY A 11 -1.74 -9.54 -1.90
N ALA A 12 -2.23 -8.32 -2.17
CA ALA A 12 -3.13 -8.07 -3.30
C ALA A 12 -2.43 -8.06 -4.66
N GLY A 13 -1.10 -8.04 -4.68
CA GLY A 13 -0.34 -8.07 -5.94
C GLY A 13 0.01 -6.69 -6.50
N LYS A 14 -0.01 -5.64 -5.68
CA LYS A 14 0.30 -4.27 -6.11
C LYS A 14 1.66 -4.15 -6.80
N THR A 15 2.69 -4.76 -6.24
CA THR A 15 4.05 -4.69 -6.79
C THR A 15 4.14 -5.39 -8.14
N THR A 16 3.60 -6.61 -8.24
CA THR A 16 3.63 -7.40 -9.47
C THR A 16 2.86 -6.68 -10.59
N LEU A 17 1.64 -6.25 -10.29
CA LEU A 17 0.80 -5.55 -11.26
C LEU A 17 1.40 -4.19 -11.64
N GLY A 18 1.88 -3.45 -10.65
CA GLY A 18 2.47 -2.13 -10.88
C GLY A 18 3.69 -2.19 -11.77
N LYS A 19 4.58 -3.15 -11.54
CA LYS A 19 5.77 -3.34 -12.37
C LYS A 19 5.40 -3.77 -13.81
N ALA A 20 4.37 -4.60 -13.95
CA ALA A 20 3.90 -5.03 -15.27
C ALA A 20 3.34 -3.85 -16.06
N PHE A 21 2.49 -3.04 -15.45
CA PHE A 21 1.95 -1.84 -16.08
C PHE A 21 3.03 -0.81 -16.42
N ALA A 22 3.97 -0.61 -15.51
CA ALA A 22 5.07 0.34 -15.74
C ALA A 22 5.90 -0.07 -16.96
N ARG A 23 6.18 -1.35 -17.10
CA ARG A 23 6.90 -1.89 -18.26
C ARG A 23 6.10 -1.68 -19.55
N GLU A 24 4.82 -2.00 -19.52
CA GLU A 24 3.94 -1.88 -20.68
C GLU A 24 3.80 -0.43 -21.15
N LEU A 25 3.69 0.49 -20.21
CA LEU A 25 3.56 1.91 -20.48
C LEU A 25 4.91 2.62 -20.67
N ASN A 26 6.01 1.94 -20.39
CA ASN A 26 7.37 2.48 -20.43
C ASN A 26 7.54 3.69 -19.51
N ILE A 27 7.07 3.57 -18.27
CA ILE A 27 7.18 4.60 -17.23
C ILE A 27 7.75 3.98 -15.96
N PRO A 28 8.30 4.79 -15.03
CA PRO A 28 8.84 4.27 -13.75
C PRO A 28 7.76 3.72 -12.84
N PHE A 29 8.17 2.76 -12.01
CA PHE A 29 7.39 2.24 -10.89
C PHE A 29 8.05 2.66 -9.59
N ILE A 30 7.27 3.19 -8.64
CA ILE A 30 7.72 3.57 -7.31
C ILE A 30 6.87 2.86 -6.26
N ASP A 31 7.52 2.16 -5.34
CA ASP A 31 6.89 1.65 -4.13
C ASP A 31 7.10 2.70 -3.03
N LEU A 32 6.01 3.22 -2.47
CA LEU A 32 6.09 4.31 -1.48
C LEU A 32 6.84 3.88 -0.22
N ASP A 33 6.63 2.66 0.27
CA ASP A 33 7.32 2.17 1.45
C ASP A 33 8.84 2.08 1.19
N TRP A 34 9.21 1.54 0.04
CA TRP A 34 10.61 1.47 -0.35
C TRP A 34 11.22 2.87 -0.49
N TYR A 35 10.49 3.80 -1.06
CA TYR A 35 10.93 5.19 -1.21
C TYR A 35 11.20 5.83 0.15
N ILE A 36 10.31 5.60 1.12
CA ILE A 36 10.49 6.10 2.49
C ILE A 36 11.74 5.49 3.13
N GLU A 37 11.92 4.18 3.00
CA GLU A 37 13.07 3.48 3.57
C GLU A 37 14.38 3.99 2.99
N GLU A 38 14.43 4.21 1.69
CA GLU A 38 15.61 4.75 1.02
C GLU A 38 15.89 6.20 1.44
N ARG A 39 14.85 6.99 1.59
CA ARG A 39 14.96 8.41 1.96
C ARG A 39 15.52 8.61 3.36
N PHE A 40 15.12 7.77 4.30
CA PHE A 40 15.48 7.90 5.72
C PHE A 40 16.53 6.90 6.17
N HIS A 41 16.96 5.99 5.31
CA HIS A 41 17.94 4.95 5.62
C HIS A 41 17.54 4.11 6.84
N LYS A 42 16.24 3.84 6.96
CA LYS A 42 15.65 3.04 8.04
C LYS A 42 14.49 2.23 7.48
N SER A 43 14.22 1.08 8.09
CA SER A 43 13.05 0.30 7.71
C SER A 43 11.76 0.98 8.20
N ILE A 44 10.65 0.66 7.58
CA ILE A 44 9.32 1.12 8.02
C ILE A 44 9.12 0.76 9.49
N ARG A 45 9.49 -0.46 9.89
CA ARG A 45 9.40 -0.91 11.27
C ARG A 45 10.18 -0.01 12.22
N GLU A 46 11.41 0.33 11.87
CA GLU A 46 12.25 1.22 12.69
C GLU A 46 11.63 2.60 12.83
N LEU A 47 11.08 3.13 11.75
CA LEU A 47 10.41 4.43 11.76
C LEU A 47 9.17 4.42 12.65
N PHE A 48 8.40 3.34 12.61
CA PHE A 48 7.24 3.16 13.51
C PHE A 48 7.66 3.14 14.97
N ILE A 49 8.71 2.39 15.30
CA ILE A 49 9.19 2.26 16.68
C ILE A 49 9.73 3.59 17.20
N GLU A 50 10.50 4.30 16.39
CA GLU A 50 11.11 5.56 16.80
C GLU A 50 10.11 6.71 16.90
N ARG A 51 9.17 6.79 15.97
CA ARG A 51 8.29 7.94 15.84
C ARG A 51 6.90 7.73 16.43
N GLY A 52 6.47 6.47 16.56
CA GLY A 52 5.08 6.14 16.83
C GLY A 52 4.22 6.25 15.57
N GLU A 53 3.00 5.71 15.65
CA GLU A 53 2.12 5.64 14.47
C GLU A 53 1.72 7.02 13.95
N ALA A 54 1.32 7.94 14.83
CA ALA A 54 0.86 9.26 14.40
C ALA A 54 1.93 10.02 13.62
N SER A 55 3.15 10.05 14.13
CA SER A 55 4.26 10.73 13.48
C SER A 55 4.67 10.04 12.18
N PHE A 56 4.61 8.70 12.14
CA PHE A 56 4.88 7.95 10.91
C PHE A 56 3.84 8.29 9.83
N ARG A 57 2.56 8.40 10.19
CA ARG A 57 1.51 8.73 9.22
C ARG A 57 1.68 10.13 8.63
N GLU A 58 2.15 11.07 9.43
CA GLU A 58 2.50 12.40 8.91
C GLU A 58 3.67 12.33 7.93
N LEU A 59 4.69 11.54 8.25
CA LEU A 59 5.82 11.30 7.36
C LEU A 59 5.38 10.66 6.05
N GLU A 60 4.54 9.63 6.14
CA GLU A 60 3.99 8.94 4.97
C GLU A 60 3.23 9.90 4.06
N ARG A 61 2.42 10.79 4.64
CA ARG A 61 1.72 11.82 3.89
C ARG A 61 2.69 12.74 3.15
N THR A 62 3.73 13.21 3.83
CA THR A 62 4.74 14.07 3.23
C THR A 62 5.43 13.37 2.06
N MET A 63 5.79 12.10 2.23
CA MET A 63 6.44 11.32 1.18
C MET A 63 5.49 11.02 0.01
N LEU A 64 4.22 10.78 0.29
CA LEU A 64 3.20 10.64 -0.75
C LEU A 64 3.14 11.91 -1.62
N HIS A 65 3.12 13.07 -1.00
CA HIS A 65 3.10 14.33 -1.72
C HIS A 65 4.37 14.55 -2.54
N GLU A 66 5.51 14.08 -2.04
CA GLU A 66 6.78 14.18 -2.77
C GLU A 66 6.78 13.32 -4.04
N VAL A 67 6.38 12.05 -3.94
CA VAL A 67 6.36 11.16 -5.11
C VAL A 67 5.25 11.52 -6.09
N ALA A 68 4.18 12.12 -5.61
CA ALA A 68 3.07 12.55 -6.47
C ALA A 68 3.42 13.74 -7.37
N GLU A 69 4.55 14.38 -7.18
CA GLU A 69 5.05 15.43 -8.08
C GLU A 69 5.72 14.85 -9.31
N PHE A 70 6.11 13.59 -9.30
CA PHE A 70 6.69 12.96 -10.48
C PHE A 70 5.63 12.80 -11.58
N GLU A 71 6.04 13.07 -12.81
CA GLU A 71 5.18 12.87 -13.98
C GLU A 71 5.41 11.48 -14.56
N ASN A 72 4.35 10.89 -15.13
CA ASN A 72 4.42 9.59 -15.79
C ASN A 72 5.04 8.52 -14.89
N VAL A 73 4.28 8.14 -13.86
CA VAL A 73 4.74 7.21 -12.84
C VAL A 73 3.57 6.35 -12.34
N ILE A 74 3.91 5.12 -11.95
CA ILE A 74 2.99 4.27 -11.19
C ILE A 74 3.52 4.18 -9.76
N ILE A 75 2.68 4.54 -8.79
CA ILE A 75 3.03 4.58 -7.37
C ILE A 75 2.20 3.52 -6.65
N SER A 76 2.89 2.55 -6.03
CA SER A 76 2.25 1.59 -5.13
C SER A 76 2.29 2.15 -3.71
N THR A 77 1.13 2.30 -3.08
CA THR A 77 1.05 2.81 -1.71
C THR A 77 1.04 1.67 -0.71
N GLY A 78 1.32 1.97 0.56
CA GLY A 78 1.13 1.02 1.64
C GLY A 78 -0.37 0.73 1.84
N GLY A 79 -0.69 -0.42 2.42
CA GLY A 79 -2.08 -0.82 2.61
C GLY A 79 -2.88 0.14 3.49
N GLY A 80 -2.23 0.85 4.41
CA GLY A 80 -2.88 1.82 5.29
C GLY A 80 -2.85 3.25 4.79
N THR A 81 -2.09 3.56 3.75
CA THR A 81 -1.91 4.94 3.26
C THR A 81 -3.23 5.66 3.01
N PRO A 82 -4.22 5.07 2.30
CA PRO A 82 -5.47 5.77 2.00
C PRO A 82 -6.34 6.03 3.24
N CYS A 83 -6.06 5.38 4.34
CA CYS A 83 -6.91 5.44 5.55
C CYS A 83 -6.63 6.65 6.44
N PHE A 84 -5.61 7.46 6.13
CA PHE A 84 -5.16 8.54 7.01
C PHE A 84 -5.24 9.90 6.32
N PHE A 85 -5.59 10.92 7.10
CA PHE A 85 -5.72 12.30 6.63
C PHE A 85 -6.60 12.40 5.37
N ASP A 86 -6.19 13.22 4.43
CA ASP A 86 -6.83 13.40 3.13
C ASP A 86 -6.10 12.64 2.01
N ASN A 87 -5.33 11.60 2.36
CA ASN A 87 -4.47 10.91 1.39
C ASN A 87 -5.26 10.37 0.20
N MET A 88 -6.43 9.78 0.45
CA MET A 88 -7.25 9.25 -0.64
C MET A 88 -7.74 10.35 -1.57
N GLU A 89 -8.25 11.45 -1.00
CA GLU A 89 -8.68 12.61 -1.76
C GLU A 89 -7.53 13.20 -2.56
N TYR A 90 -6.38 13.34 -1.92
CA TYR A 90 -5.18 13.85 -2.57
C TYR A 90 -4.77 12.99 -3.77
N MET A 91 -4.79 11.66 -3.61
CA MET A 91 -4.46 10.73 -4.71
C MET A 91 -5.46 10.88 -5.87
N ASN A 92 -6.75 10.96 -5.56
CA ASN A 92 -7.79 11.11 -6.58
C ASN A 92 -7.67 12.44 -7.33
N ASP A 93 -7.25 13.50 -6.63
CA ASP A 93 -7.08 14.82 -7.24
C ASP A 93 -5.82 14.91 -8.11
N ASN A 94 -4.83 14.06 -7.87
CA ASN A 94 -3.52 14.15 -8.52
C ASN A 94 -3.23 13.03 -9.52
N GLY A 95 -4.13 12.07 -9.66
CA GLY A 95 -3.94 10.96 -10.59
C GLY A 95 -5.14 10.03 -10.61
N GLN A 96 -4.93 8.86 -11.18
CA GLN A 96 -5.92 7.79 -11.16
C GLN A 96 -5.59 6.84 -10.02
N THR A 97 -6.56 6.56 -9.17
CA THR A 97 -6.38 5.63 -8.06
C THR A 97 -7.06 4.31 -8.41
N VAL A 98 -6.27 3.23 -8.37
CA VAL A 98 -6.76 1.88 -8.66
C VAL A 98 -6.67 1.06 -7.38
N PHE A 99 -7.81 0.55 -6.93
CA PHE A 99 -7.88 -0.35 -5.79
C PHE A 99 -7.89 -1.79 -6.30
N LEU A 100 -6.95 -2.59 -5.81
CA LEU A 100 -6.91 -4.01 -6.12
C LEU A 100 -7.84 -4.75 -5.17
N ASP A 101 -9.03 -5.04 -5.66
CA ASP A 101 -10.08 -5.72 -4.91
C ASP A 101 -9.87 -7.22 -5.04
N VAL A 102 -9.27 -7.82 -4.02
CA VAL A 102 -8.99 -9.25 -3.99
C VAL A 102 -9.81 -9.89 -2.88
N HIS A 103 -10.56 -10.94 -3.23
CA HIS A 103 -11.39 -11.65 -2.26
C HIS A 103 -10.57 -12.16 -1.07
N PRO A 104 -11.09 -12.08 0.16
CA PRO A 104 -10.35 -12.50 1.36
C PRO A 104 -9.73 -13.90 1.29
N ASP A 105 -10.41 -14.87 0.66
CA ASP A 105 -9.88 -16.22 0.51
C ASP A 105 -8.64 -16.28 -0.38
N VAL A 106 -8.58 -15.44 -1.41
CA VAL A 106 -7.40 -15.32 -2.29
C VAL A 106 -6.25 -14.66 -1.54
N LEU A 107 -6.54 -13.60 -0.78
CA LEU A 107 -5.55 -12.94 0.07
C LEU A 107 -5.00 -13.91 1.10
N PHE A 108 -5.87 -14.69 1.75
CA PHE A 108 -5.47 -15.70 2.72
C PHE A 108 -4.46 -16.68 2.13
N ARG A 109 -4.75 -17.21 0.94
CA ARG A 109 -3.85 -18.16 0.27
C ARG A 109 -2.51 -17.55 -0.10
N ARG A 110 -2.51 -16.31 -0.59
CA ARG A 110 -1.28 -15.60 -0.95
C ARG A 110 -0.43 -15.28 0.28
N LEU A 111 -1.04 -14.80 1.35
CA LEU A 111 -0.35 -14.45 2.58
C LEU A 111 0.19 -15.68 3.30
N ARG A 112 -0.51 -16.81 3.22
CA ARG A 112 -0.05 -18.05 3.81
C ARG A 112 1.29 -18.50 3.19
N VAL A 113 1.42 -18.38 1.87
CA VAL A 113 2.67 -18.69 1.18
C VAL A 113 3.77 -17.68 1.54
N ALA A 114 3.42 -16.42 1.71
CA ALA A 114 4.35 -15.33 1.97
C ALA A 114 4.64 -15.11 3.46
N THR A 115 4.06 -15.89 4.37
CA THR A 115 4.15 -15.69 5.82
C THR A 115 5.60 -15.56 6.32
N GLN A 116 6.52 -16.34 5.78
CA GLN A 116 7.93 -16.31 6.18
C GLN A 116 8.61 -14.99 5.81
N GLN A 117 8.09 -14.29 4.82
CA GLN A 117 8.64 -13.04 4.33
C GLN A 117 8.03 -11.81 5.01
N ARG A 118 6.96 -11.99 5.80
CA ARG A 118 6.21 -10.91 6.43
C ARG A 118 6.07 -11.17 7.93
N PRO A 119 6.96 -10.59 8.76
CA PRO A 119 7.00 -10.88 10.21
C PRO A 119 5.67 -10.73 10.93
N ILE A 120 4.84 -9.76 10.53
CA ILE A 120 3.55 -9.51 11.17
C ILE A 120 2.58 -10.70 11.04
N LEU A 121 2.80 -11.57 10.04
CA LEU A 121 1.93 -12.72 9.78
C LEU A 121 2.47 -14.02 10.35
N GLN A 122 3.72 -14.01 10.82
CA GLN A 122 4.34 -15.22 11.36
C GLN A 122 3.69 -15.64 12.69
N GLY A 123 3.62 -16.95 12.92
CA GLY A 123 3.08 -17.51 14.13
C GLY A 123 1.57 -17.59 14.18
N LYS A 124 0.85 -17.12 13.16
CA LYS A 124 -0.60 -17.24 13.09
C LYS A 124 -1.03 -18.58 12.50
N THR A 125 -2.06 -19.21 13.10
CA THR A 125 -2.71 -20.36 12.49
C THR A 125 -3.50 -19.90 11.25
N ASP A 126 -3.95 -20.86 10.42
CA ASP A 126 -4.76 -20.55 9.24
C ASP A 126 -6.06 -19.81 9.63
N GLU A 127 -6.71 -20.22 10.71
CA GLU A 127 -7.93 -19.56 11.18
C GLU A 127 -7.66 -18.15 11.69
N GLU A 128 -6.58 -17.96 12.45
CA GLU A 128 -6.18 -16.66 12.97
C GLU A 128 -5.80 -15.71 11.83
N LEU A 129 -5.10 -16.21 10.82
CA LEU A 129 -4.72 -15.42 9.65
C LEU A 129 -5.94 -14.98 8.85
N ARG A 130 -6.90 -15.89 8.63
CA ARG A 130 -8.14 -15.58 7.92
C ARG A 130 -8.93 -14.51 8.67
N ALA A 131 -9.09 -14.68 10.00
CA ALA A 131 -9.79 -13.71 10.83
C ALA A 131 -9.13 -12.34 10.81
N PHE A 132 -7.79 -12.31 10.87
CA PHE A 132 -7.02 -11.07 10.78
C PHE A 132 -7.27 -10.33 9.46
N ILE A 133 -7.27 -11.05 8.35
CA ILE A 133 -7.49 -10.48 7.03
C ILE A 133 -8.91 -9.90 6.91
N ILE A 134 -9.91 -10.67 7.33
CA ILE A 134 -11.32 -10.24 7.26
C ILE A 134 -11.53 -8.98 8.10
N GLU A 135 -11.03 -8.96 9.33
CA GLU A 135 -11.14 -7.81 10.21
C GLU A 135 -10.46 -6.57 9.62
N ALA A 136 -9.26 -6.73 9.08
CA ALA A 136 -8.53 -5.62 8.47
C ALA A 136 -9.27 -5.06 7.25
N LEU A 137 -9.84 -5.92 6.41
CA LEU A 137 -10.61 -5.48 5.24
C LEU A 137 -11.89 -4.76 5.64
N GLU A 138 -12.63 -5.26 6.63
CA GLU A 138 -13.83 -4.62 7.12
C GLU A 138 -13.55 -3.23 7.68
N LYS A 139 -12.46 -3.10 8.44
CA LYS A 139 -12.03 -1.84 9.02
C LYS A 139 -11.66 -0.81 7.96
N ARG A 140 -11.07 -1.24 6.85
CA ARG A 140 -10.57 -0.37 5.77
C ARG A 140 -11.55 -0.16 4.62
N ALA A 141 -12.58 -0.99 4.52
CA ALA A 141 -13.53 -0.94 3.42
C ALA A 141 -14.14 0.45 3.17
N PRO A 142 -14.57 1.23 4.18
CA PRO A 142 -15.12 2.56 3.94
C PRO A 142 -14.15 3.51 3.24
N HIS A 143 -12.85 3.37 3.49
CA HIS A 143 -11.83 4.17 2.83
C HIS A 143 -11.64 3.75 1.38
N TYR A 144 -11.57 2.44 1.13
CA TYR A 144 -11.38 1.90 -0.20
C TYR A 144 -12.57 2.13 -1.12
N GLY A 145 -13.77 2.23 -0.57
CA GLY A 145 -14.98 2.48 -1.33
C GLY A 145 -15.02 3.83 -2.06
N CYS A 146 -14.11 4.75 -1.70
CA CYS A 146 -14.01 6.06 -2.35
C CYS A 146 -13.04 6.07 -3.54
N LEU A 147 -12.41 4.95 -3.88
CA LEU A 147 -11.41 4.88 -4.93
C LEU A 147 -12.06 4.84 -6.32
N LEU A 148 -11.37 5.47 -7.27
CA LEU A 148 -11.74 5.44 -8.69
C LEU A 148 -10.93 4.36 -9.41
N TYR A 149 -11.62 3.58 -10.21
CA TYR A 149 -11.01 2.49 -10.97
C TYR A 149 -10.75 2.91 -12.40
#